data_8568112ba8a8ad0f0839e36bf44980fe
#
_entry.id   8568112ba8a8ad0f0839e36bf44980fe
#
_cell.length_a   1.000
_cell.length_b   1.000
_cell.length_c   1.000
_cell.angle_alpha   90.00
_cell.angle_beta   90.00
_cell.angle_gamma   90.00
#
_symmetry.space_group_name_H-M   'P 1'
#
loop_
_entity.id
_entity.type
_entity.pdbx_description
1 polymer ?
#
loop_
_entity_poly.entity_id
_entity_poly.type
_entity_poly.pdbx_seq_one_letter_code
_entity_poly.pdbx_strand_id
1 'polypeptide(L)'
;MKRISAVMGITAALAAGALVVAGCSSQGGRVASSDDDSSGGTSKGSGLTIALVTHAAPGDTFWDIVRKGAEDAAKKDGVKLLYASDPDGSKQAQLVQQYTDQNVDGIAVSLAKPDALKSSVQAAEKAGIPVVSFNSGSDAYSALGILAHFGQDESVAGEAVGNELEKQGLSKPICVIQEQGNVALEARCGGIKKVLPDTETLYVNGTDNSAVQSTVTAKLQADSDADVVVGLGAPYTAVILKAVKAAGSDIKVASFDLNASLAKSIKSGDVLFTVDQQPFMQGYESIDSIVLYKQGGFVLGGGKPTLTGPAIVDSSNIGKVLQYAEDGLR
;
A
#
# COMPACT_ATOMS: atom_id res chain seq x y z
N MET A 1 66.14 -21.54 40.53
CA MET A 1 67.63 -21.46 40.45
C MET A 1 67.96 -20.38 39.46
N LYS A 2 68.70 -19.37 39.97
CA LYS A 2 69.65 -18.47 39.30
C LYS A 2 69.11 -17.67 38.10
N ARG A 3 68.89 -16.33 38.21
CA ARG A 3 69.91 -15.23 38.30
C ARG A 3 70.63 -15.09 36.96
N ILE A 4 70.76 -13.91 36.29
CA ILE A 4 71.36 -12.59 36.66
C ILE A 4 71.14 -11.70 35.43
N SER A 5 70.57 -10.45 35.47
CA SER A 5 71.25 -9.13 35.55
C SER A 5 72.24 -8.91 34.38
N ALA A 6 72.26 -7.78 33.72
CA ALA A 6 72.50 -6.40 34.05
C ALA A 6 72.54 -5.56 32.73
N VAL A 7 72.08 -4.37 32.70
CA VAL A 7 72.61 -3.04 33.03
C VAL A 7 73.21 -2.26 31.85
N MET A 8 72.59 -1.07 31.64
CA MET A 8 73.22 0.23 31.35
C MET A 8 73.71 0.58 29.92
N GLY A 9 73.19 1.75 29.51
CA GLY A 9 73.81 2.62 28.53
C GLY A 9 72.93 3.77 28.14
N ILE A 10 73.05 4.91 28.87
CA ILE A 10 72.48 6.21 28.67
C ILE A 10 73.18 6.89 27.49
N THR A 11 72.43 7.51 26.56
CA THR A 11 72.86 8.84 26.01
C THR A 11 71.64 9.57 25.44
N ALA A 12 71.43 10.78 25.93
CA ALA A 12 70.44 11.74 25.50
C ALA A 12 70.86 12.48 24.22
N ALA A 13 69.89 12.72 23.33
CA ALA A 13 69.98 13.84 22.39
C ALA A 13 68.59 14.41 22.15
N LEU A 14 68.43 15.67 22.55
CA LEU A 14 67.29 16.53 22.25
C LEU A 14 67.28 16.86 20.78
N ALA A 15 66.11 16.71 20.11
CA ALA A 15 65.76 17.51 18.95
C ALA A 15 64.26 17.76 18.99
N ALA A 16 63.93 19.02 19.06
CA ALA A 16 62.55 19.55 18.94
C ALA A 16 62.04 19.38 17.55
N GLY A 17 60.80 18.87 17.38
CA GLY A 17 60.15 18.71 16.09
C GLY A 17 58.64 18.70 16.25
N ALA A 18 58.02 19.72 15.82
CA ALA A 18 56.63 20.12 15.74
C ALA A 18 55.54 19.00 15.79
N LEU A 19 54.66 19.14 16.74
CA LEU A 19 53.33 18.48 16.77
C LEU A 19 52.47 18.94 15.59
N VAL A 20 52.27 18.12 14.58
CA VAL A 20 51.15 18.28 13.63
C VAL A 20 50.00 17.46 14.20
N VAL A 21 49.01 18.14 14.77
CA VAL A 21 47.74 17.53 15.12
C VAL A 21 46.98 17.28 13.85
N ALA A 22 46.99 16.07 13.32
CA ALA A 22 46.08 15.60 12.29
C ALA A 22 44.70 15.37 12.93
N GLY A 23 43.83 16.37 12.88
CA GLY A 23 42.42 16.22 13.18
C GLY A 23 41.77 15.31 12.14
N CYS A 24 41.33 14.13 12.55
CA CYS A 24 40.39 13.34 11.77
C CYS A 24 39.04 14.05 11.77
N SER A 25 38.77 14.84 10.74
CA SER A 25 37.41 15.30 10.46
C SER A 25 36.68 14.18 9.74
N SER A 26 35.68 13.60 10.43
CA SER A 26 34.67 12.72 9.83
C SER A 26 33.68 13.54 9.01
N GLN A 27 34.13 14.12 7.91
CA GLN A 27 33.26 14.70 6.89
C GLN A 27 33.61 14.05 5.55
N GLY A 28 32.88 12.98 5.24
CA GLY A 28 32.75 12.49 3.86
C GLY A 28 31.94 13.50 3.05
N GLY A 29 32.57 14.58 2.64
CA GLY A 29 32.03 15.59 1.77
C GLY A 29 33.13 16.03 0.80
N ARG A 30 32.87 15.88 -0.49
CA ARG A 30 33.69 16.38 -1.57
C ARG A 30 33.95 17.87 -1.37
N VAL A 31 35.21 18.27 -1.37
CA VAL A 31 35.62 19.69 -1.44
C VAL A 31 35.15 20.22 -2.80
N ALA A 32 34.26 21.19 -2.78
CA ALA A 32 33.87 21.93 -3.97
C ALA A 32 35.06 22.78 -4.42
N SER A 33 35.68 22.44 -5.54
CA SER A 33 36.46 23.37 -6.34
C SER A 33 35.47 24.32 -7.01
N SER A 34 35.62 25.59 -6.71
CA SER A 34 34.92 26.68 -7.37
C SER A 34 35.43 26.79 -8.80
N ASP A 35 34.74 26.16 -9.74
CA ASP A 35 34.69 26.56 -11.11
C ASP A 35 33.22 26.68 -11.50
N ASP A 36 32.84 27.94 -11.78
CA ASP A 36 31.56 28.32 -12.34
C ASP A 36 31.39 27.62 -13.71
N ASP A 37 30.62 26.57 -13.72
CA ASP A 37 29.94 26.12 -14.91
C ASP A 37 28.54 25.61 -14.51
N SER A 38 27.58 26.51 -14.63
CA SER A 38 26.16 26.24 -14.47
C SER A 38 25.66 25.43 -15.66
N SER A 39 26.05 24.15 -15.71
CA SER A 39 25.29 23.15 -16.42
C SER A 39 24.32 22.52 -15.43
N GLY A 40 23.10 23.04 -15.38
CA GLY A 40 21.97 22.34 -14.80
C GLY A 40 21.90 20.96 -15.43
N GLY A 41 22.45 19.96 -14.72
CA GLY A 41 22.28 18.56 -15.05
C GLY A 41 20.80 18.23 -14.92
N THR A 42 20.04 18.40 -15.98
CA THR A 42 18.80 17.68 -16.16
C THR A 42 19.19 16.20 -16.09
N SER A 43 18.90 15.55 -14.96
CA SER A 43 18.95 14.10 -14.88
C SER A 43 18.10 13.61 -16.05
N LYS A 44 18.74 12.98 -17.06
CA LYS A 44 18.00 12.33 -18.13
C LYS A 44 17.09 11.32 -17.41
N GLY A 45 15.79 11.52 -17.50
CA GLY A 45 14.83 10.58 -16.96
C GLY A 45 15.11 9.17 -17.48
N SER A 46 14.62 8.15 -16.81
CA SER A 46 14.87 6.76 -17.19
C SER A 46 14.46 6.43 -18.63
N GLY A 47 13.52 7.22 -19.20
CA GLY A 47 12.95 7.00 -20.53
C GLY A 47 12.09 5.73 -20.64
N LEU A 48 11.88 5.03 -19.53
CA LEU A 48 11.09 3.82 -19.47
C LEU A 48 9.60 4.10 -19.68
N THR A 49 8.90 3.15 -20.27
CA THR A 49 7.44 3.13 -20.36
C THR A 49 6.91 2.02 -19.43
N ILE A 50 6.18 2.38 -18.39
CA ILE A 50 5.63 1.44 -17.40
C ILE A 50 4.11 1.52 -17.42
N ALA A 51 3.44 0.36 -17.40
CA ALA A 51 1.99 0.27 -17.31
C ALA A 51 1.55 0.03 -15.85
N LEU A 52 0.55 0.80 -15.40
CA LEU A 52 -0.18 0.58 -14.15
C LEU A 52 -1.58 0.05 -14.49
N VAL A 53 -1.86 -1.20 -14.11
CA VAL A 53 -3.13 -1.87 -14.42
C VAL A 53 -3.86 -2.20 -13.12
N THR A 54 -5.02 -1.59 -12.91
CA THR A 54 -5.83 -1.78 -11.69
C THR A 54 -7.14 -2.49 -11.97
N HIS A 55 -7.81 -2.98 -10.91
CA HIS A 55 -9.19 -3.47 -10.96
C HIS A 55 -10.20 -2.39 -10.51
N ALA A 56 -9.83 -1.12 -10.66
CA ALA A 56 -10.66 0.01 -10.23
C ALA A 56 -12.04 -0.01 -10.90
N ALA A 57 -13.08 0.08 -10.08
CA ALA A 57 -14.41 0.42 -10.56
C ALA A 57 -14.53 1.94 -10.77
N PRO A 58 -15.39 2.40 -11.69
CA PRO A 58 -15.60 3.82 -11.90
C PRO A 58 -16.06 4.53 -10.61
N GLY A 59 -15.38 5.63 -10.25
CA GLY A 59 -15.71 6.44 -9.07
C GLY A 59 -15.16 5.94 -7.74
N ASP A 60 -14.34 4.91 -7.74
CA ASP A 60 -13.63 4.47 -6.53
C ASP A 60 -12.37 5.32 -6.30
N THR A 61 -12.48 6.25 -5.35
CA THR A 61 -11.44 7.24 -5.01
C THR A 61 -10.18 6.65 -4.41
N PHE A 62 -10.19 5.40 -3.94
CA PHE A 62 -8.99 4.71 -3.48
C PHE A 62 -7.93 4.64 -4.60
N TRP A 63 -8.39 4.33 -5.82
CA TRP A 63 -7.51 4.18 -6.98
C TRP A 63 -6.95 5.50 -7.50
N ASP A 64 -7.63 6.62 -7.25
CA ASP A 64 -7.09 7.96 -7.54
C ASP A 64 -5.84 8.25 -6.70
N ILE A 65 -5.84 7.80 -5.43
CA ILE A 65 -4.69 7.96 -4.52
C ILE A 65 -3.53 7.05 -4.95
N VAL A 66 -3.80 5.79 -5.29
CA VAL A 66 -2.80 4.86 -5.84
C VAL A 66 -2.17 5.44 -7.12
N ARG A 67 -3.01 5.91 -8.04
CA ARG A 67 -2.58 6.51 -9.29
C ARG A 67 -1.71 7.74 -9.07
N LYS A 68 -2.07 8.61 -8.13
CA LYS A 68 -1.29 9.79 -7.76
C LYS A 68 0.12 9.40 -7.28
N GLY A 69 0.23 8.37 -6.43
CA GLY A 69 1.52 7.84 -6.00
C GLY A 69 2.38 7.36 -7.18
N ALA A 70 1.77 6.60 -8.08
CA ALA A 70 2.44 6.12 -9.30
C ALA A 70 2.86 7.27 -10.24
N GLU A 71 2.02 8.30 -10.41
CA GLU A 71 2.33 9.50 -11.21
C GLU A 71 3.50 10.30 -10.61
N ASP A 72 3.55 10.43 -9.27
CA ASP A 72 4.64 11.13 -8.59
C ASP A 72 5.98 10.36 -8.71
N ALA A 73 5.98 9.03 -8.58
CA ALA A 73 7.15 8.21 -8.85
C ALA A 73 7.58 8.31 -10.31
N ALA A 74 6.65 8.19 -11.24
CA ALA A 74 6.91 8.30 -12.68
C ALA A 74 7.53 9.65 -13.04
N LYS A 75 7.03 10.75 -12.47
CA LYS A 75 7.58 12.09 -12.64
C LYS A 75 9.01 12.21 -12.09
N LYS A 76 9.24 11.68 -10.88
CA LYS A 76 10.58 11.67 -10.25
C LYS A 76 11.60 10.96 -11.14
N ASP A 77 11.24 9.80 -11.70
CA ASP A 77 12.15 8.91 -12.40
C ASP A 77 12.18 9.12 -13.93
N GLY A 78 11.38 10.07 -14.44
CA GLY A 78 11.27 10.33 -15.86
C GLY A 78 10.69 9.16 -16.66
N VAL A 79 9.70 8.47 -16.08
CA VAL A 79 8.95 7.36 -16.66
C VAL A 79 7.74 7.88 -17.44
N LYS A 80 7.46 7.28 -18.59
CA LYS A 80 6.15 7.41 -19.25
C LYS A 80 5.20 6.41 -18.62
N LEU A 81 4.29 6.89 -17.77
CA LEU A 81 3.27 6.06 -17.13
C LEU A 81 2.06 5.87 -18.07
N LEU A 82 1.65 4.63 -18.27
CA LEU A 82 0.40 4.25 -18.92
C LEU A 82 -0.54 3.70 -17.85
N TYR A 83 -1.80 4.17 -17.83
CA TYR A 83 -2.79 3.70 -16.85
C TYR A 83 -4.00 3.09 -17.55
N ALA A 84 -4.45 1.94 -17.05
CA ALA A 84 -5.69 1.31 -17.45
C ALA A 84 -6.32 0.58 -16.27
N SER A 85 -7.65 0.43 -16.30
CA SER A 85 -8.40 -0.28 -15.25
C SER A 85 -9.63 -0.98 -15.81
N ASP A 86 -9.94 -2.14 -15.24
CA ASP A 86 -11.24 -2.79 -15.41
C ASP A 86 -11.52 -3.69 -14.20
N PRO A 87 -12.72 -3.61 -13.56
CA PRO A 87 -13.10 -4.44 -12.42
C PRO A 87 -13.37 -5.92 -12.80
N ASP A 88 -13.57 -6.22 -14.07
CA ASP A 88 -13.64 -7.59 -14.56
C ASP A 88 -12.25 -8.18 -14.74
N GLY A 89 -11.95 -9.28 -14.03
CA GLY A 89 -10.62 -9.89 -14.04
C GLY A 89 -10.17 -10.36 -15.43
N SER A 90 -11.10 -10.80 -16.29
CA SER A 90 -10.75 -11.23 -17.66
C SER A 90 -10.38 -10.04 -18.54
N LYS A 91 -11.08 -8.91 -18.39
CA LYS A 91 -10.74 -7.67 -19.09
C LYS A 91 -9.45 -7.04 -18.55
N GLN A 92 -9.24 -7.08 -17.22
CA GLN A 92 -7.98 -6.66 -16.62
C GLN A 92 -6.81 -7.49 -17.17
N ALA A 93 -6.99 -8.81 -17.33
CA ALA A 93 -5.99 -9.67 -17.96
C ALA A 93 -5.71 -9.30 -19.43
N GLN A 94 -6.73 -8.89 -20.19
CA GLN A 94 -6.56 -8.39 -21.57
C GLN A 94 -5.75 -7.08 -21.59
N LEU A 95 -5.92 -6.19 -20.60
CA LEU A 95 -5.10 -4.98 -20.49
C LEU A 95 -3.63 -5.31 -20.21
N VAL A 96 -3.35 -6.28 -19.34
CA VAL A 96 -1.97 -6.77 -19.10
C VAL A 96 -1.37 -7.34 -20.39
N GLN A 97 -2.12 -8.17 -21.13
CA GLN A 97 -1.67 -8.71 -22.41
C GLN A 97 -1.42 -7.63 -23.45
N GLN A 98 -2.31 -6.63 -23.54
CA GLN A 98 -2.13 -5.48 -24.46
C GLN A 98 -0.82 -4.74 -24.20
N TYR A 99 -0.46 -4.48 -22.94
CA TYR A 99 0.79 -3.81 -22.60
C TYR A 99 2.00 -4.72 -22.82
N THR A 100 1.84 -6.03 -22.63
CA THR A 100 2.87 -7.01 -23.00
C THR A 100 3.16 -6.95 -24.50
N ASP A 101 2.15 -6.93 -25.34
CA ASP A 101 2.26 -6.87 -26.80
C ASP A 101 2.86 -5.51 -27.27
N GLN A 102 2.67 -4.44 -26.49
CA GLN A 102 3.30 -3.13 -26.72
C GLN A 102 4.77 -3.09 -26.28
N ASN A 103 5.31 -4.16 -25.69
CA ASN A 103 6.68 -4.25 -25.19
C ASN A 103 7.02 -3.11 -24.21
N VAL A 104 6.14 -2.81 -23.26
CA VAL A 104 6.44 -1.84 -22.18
C VAL A 104 7.63 -2.34 -21.35
N ASP A 105 8.32 -1.42 -20.66
CA ASP A 105 9.51 -1.75 -19.87
C ASP A 105 9.19 -2.42 -18.53
N GLY A 106 7.95 -2.34 -18.07
CA GLY A 106 7.47 -2.97 -16.84
C GLY A 106 5.98 -2.82 -16.65
N ILE A 107 5.39 -3.69 -15.83
CA ILE A 107 3.96 -3.69 -15.53
C ILE A 107 3.78 -3.73 -14.01
N ALA A 108 3.03 -2.77 -13.46
CA ALA A 108 2.49 -2.81 -12.10
C ALA A 108 1.01 -3.20 -12.16
N VAL A 109 0.60 -4.24 -11.40
CA VAL A 109 -0.75 -4.81 -11.51
C VAL A 109 -1.34 -5.11 -10.12
N SER A 110 -2.62 -4.80 -9.90
CA SER A 110 -3.36 -5.25 -8.72
C SER A 110 -3.99 -6.64 -8.97
N LEU A 111 -3.93 -7.55 -7.99
CA LEU A 111 -4.28 -8.97 -8.17
C LEU A 111 -5.56 -9.35 -7.40
N ALA A 112 -6.66 -8.62 -7.60
CA ALA A 112 -7.94 -8.96 -6.96
C ALA A 112 -8.46 -10.36 -7.34
N LYS A 113 -8.19 -10.78 -8.57
CA LYS A 113 -8.60 -12.07 -9.14
C LYS A 113 -7.40 -12.76 -9.78
N PRO A 114 -6.45 -13.28 -8.97
CA PRO A 114 -5.15 -13.74 -9.46
C PRO A 114 -5.26 -14.88 -10.51
N ASP A 115 -6.25 -15.76 -10.38
CA ASP A 115 -6.45 -16.84 -11.34
C ASP A 115 -6.80 -16.33 -12.75
N ALA A 116 -7.58 -15.24 -12.85
CA ALA A 116 -7.91 -14.62 -14.12
C ALA A 116 -6.70 -13.97 -14.80
N LEU A 117 -5.76 -13.44 -14.00
CA LEU A 117 -4.58 -12.75 -14.49
C LEU A 117 -3.38 -13.67 -14.74
N LYS A 118 -3.42 -14.91 -14.26
CA LYS A 118 -2.28 -15.84 -14.28
C LYS A 118 -1.62 -15.92 -15.65
N SER A 119 -2.39 -16.19 -16.70
CA SER A 119 -1.84 -16.42 -18.05
C SER A 119 -1.19 -15.16 -18.62
N SER A 120 -1.80 -13.98 -18.45
CA SER A 120 -1.27 -12.71 -18.96
C SER A 120 -0.04 -12.23 -18.19
N VAL A 121 -0.01 -12.42 -16.87
CA VAL A 121 1.17 -12.13 -16.05
C VAL A 121 2.34 -13.03 -16.46
N GLN A 122 2.13 -14.35 -16.58
CA GLN A 122 3.16 -15.26 -17.01
C GLN A 122 3.64 -15.01 -18.46
N ALA A 123 2.76 -14.50 -19.33
CA ALA A 123 3.16 -14.08 -20.67
C ALA A 123 4.08 -12.85 -20.65
N ALA A 124 3.81 -11.86 -19.80
CA ALA A 124 4.68 -10.70 -19.59
C ALA A 124 6.05 -11.12 -19.05
N GLU A 125 6.09 -11.93 -18.01
CA GLU A 125 7.31 -12.50 -17.44
C GLU A 125 8.15 -13.26 -18.48
N LYS A 126 7.50 -14.11 -19.29
CA LYS A 126 8.15 -14.86 -20.36
C LYS A 126 8.69 -13.95 -21.46
N ALA A 127 8.07 -12.81 -21.72
CA ALA A 127 8.55 -11.78 -22.64
C ALA A 127 9.72 -10.96 -22.07
N GLY A 128 10.13 -11.20 -20.81
CA GLY A 128 11.20 -10.47 -20.13
C GLY A 128 10.75 -9.10 -19.57
N ILE A 129 9.44 -8.88 -19.46
CA ILE A 129 8.88 -7.67 -18.88
C ILE A 129 8.70 -7.89 -17.37
N PRO A 130 9.40 -7.16 -16.51
CA PRO A 130 9.25 -7.27 -15.07
C PRO A 130 7.84 -6.89 -14.62
N VAL A 131 7.23 -7.73 -13.79
CA VAL A 131 5.92 -7.49 -13.20
C VAL A 131 6.06 -7.28 -11.71
N VAL A 132 5.39 -6.26 -11.19
CA VAL A 132 5.24 -5.96 -9.77
C VAL A 132 3.77 -5.94 -9.44
N SER A 133 3.37 -6.48 -8.30
CA SER A 133 1.98 -6.41 -7.84
C SER A 133 1.82 -5.50 -6.64
N PHE A 134 0.59 -5.04 -6.43
CA PHE A 134 0.25 -4.21 -5.29
C PHE A 134 -1.22 -4.40 -4.87
N ASN A 135 -1.56 -3.92 -3.68
CA ASN A 135 -2.88 -3.95 -3.07
C ASN A 135 -3.36 -5.39 -2.77
N SER A 136 -3.93 -6.08 -3.74
CA SER A 136 -4.52 -7.41 -3.58
C SER A 136 -3.57 -8.52 -4.02
N GLY A 137 -3.75 -9.73 -3.47
CA GLY A 137 -3.08 -10.95 -3.95
C GLY A 137 -1.67 -11.16 -3.40
N SER A 138 -1.37 -10.67 -2.20
CA SER A 138 -0.10 -10.88 -1.50
C SER A 138 0.32 -12.36 -1.41
N ASP A 139 -0.65 -13.27 -1.31
CA ASP A 139 -0.36 -14.71 -1.22
C ASP A 139 -0.12 -15.37 -2.59
N ALA A 140 -0.54 -14.70 -3.68
CA ALA A 140 -0.47 -15.26 -5.02
C ALA A 140 0.74 -14.79 -5.84
N TYR A 141 1.30 -13.61 -5.55
CA TYR A 141 2.28 -12.95 -6.41
C TYR A 141 3.52 -13.79 -6.70
N SER A 142 4.08 -14.45 -5.69
CA SER A 142 5.29 -15.26 -5.82
C SER A 142 5.07 -16.47 -6.72
N ALA A 143 3.91 -17.13 -6.62
CA ALA A 143 3.56 -18.28 -7.47
C ALA A 143 3.32 -17.90 -8.93
N LEU A 144 3.07 -16.62 -9.21
CA LEU A 144 2.92 -16.08 -10.56
C LEU A 144 4.24 -15.62 -11.19
N GLY A 145 5.36 -15.64 -10.46
CA GLY A 145 6.66 -15.16 -10.93
C GLY A 145 6.89 -13.67 -10.70
N ILE A 146 5.96 -12.95 -10.08
CA ILE A 146 6.00 -11.51 -9.85
C ILE A 146 7.14 -11.14 -8.90
N LEU A 147 7.91 -10.09 -9.23
CA LEU A 147 9.14 -9.72 -8.54
C LEU A 147 8.93 -9.24 -7.10
N ALA A 148 7.92 -8.42 -6.86
CA ALA A 148 7.63 -7.82 -5.57
C ALA A 148 6.15 -7.53 -5.41
N HIS A 149 5.69 -7.41 -4.16
CA HIS A 149 4.32 -7.01 -3.82
C HIS A 149 4.34 -5.88 -2.79
N PHE A 150 3.51 -4.85 -3.01
CA PHE A 150 3.32 -3.70 -2.12
C PHE A 150 1.87 -3.62 -1.65
N GLY A 151 1.62 -3.84 -0.37
CA GLY A 151 0.25 -3.87 0.15
C GLY A 151 0.24 -4.12 1.64
N GLN A 152 -0.85 -4.64 2.14
CA GLN A 152 -0.95 -5.14 3.50
C GLN A 152 -1.26 -6.64 3.50
N ASP A 153 -1.06 -7.32 4.63
CA ASP A 153 -1.63 -8.63 4.87
C ASP A 153 -3.12 -8.44 5.23
N GLU A 154 -3.99 -8.83 4.32
CA GLU A 154 -5.42 -8.55 4.43
C GLU A 154 -6.10 -9.39 5.52
N SER A 155 -5.59 -10.58 5.83
CA SER A 155 -6.06 -11.39 6.94
C SER A 155 -5.67 -10.74 8.28
N VAL A 156 -4.41 -10.27 8.39
CA VAL A 156 -3.94 -9.54 9.58
C VAL A 156 -4.70 -8.23 9.76
N ALA A 157 -5.00 -7.53 8.67
CA ALA A 157 -5.80 -6.30 8.71
C ALA A 157 -7.24 -6.59 9.19
N GLY A 158 -7.84 -7.69 8.74
CA GLY A 158 -9.14 -8.15 9.24
C GLY A 158 -9.10 -8.54 10.73
N GLU A 159 -8.08 -9.26 11.16
CA GLU A 159 -7.88 -9.59 12.58
C GLU A 159 -7.70 -8.32 13.44
N ALA A 160 -7.00 -7.29 12.92
CA ALA A 160 -6.86 -6.00 13.61
C ALA A 160 -8.21 -5.30 13.80
N VAL A 161 -9.10 -5.34 12.80
CA VAL A 161 -10.48 -4.84 12.93
C VAL A 161 -11.26 -5.65 13.97
N GLY A 162 -11.21 -6.99 13.89
CA GLY A 162 -11.88 -7.85 14.87
C GLY A 162 -11.46 -7.55 16.32
N ASN A 163 -10.15 -7.43 16.55
CA ASN A 163 -9.60 -7.10 17.86
C ASN A 163 -10.03 -5.70 18.34
N GLU A 164 -10.12 -4.73 17.43
CA GLU A 164 -10.54 -3.37 17.80
C GLU A 164 -12.04 -3.31 18.12
N LEU A 165 -12.88 -4.05 17.38
CA LEU A 165 -14.31 -4.21 17.68
C LEU A 165 -14.53 -4.92 19.01
N GLU A 166 -13.81 -6.01 19.28
CA GLU A 166 -13.88 -6.73 20.56
C GLU A 166 -13.55 -5.85 21.76
N LYS A 167 -12.49 -5.03 21.67
CA LYS A 167 -12.13 -4.04 22.72
C LYS A 167 -13.26 -3.05 22.99
N GLN A 168 -14.08 -2.72 21.98
CA GLN A 168 -15.21 -1.81 22.09
C GLN A 168 -16.51 -2.53 22.53
N GLY A 169 -16.43 -3.86 22.78
CA GLY A 169 -17.57 -4.68 23.21
C GLY A 169 -18.53 -5.05 22.09
N LEU A 170 -18.08 -4.95 20.82
CA LEU A 170 -18.85 -5.33 19.64
C LEU A 170 -18.47 -6.74 19.22
N SER A 171 -19.44 -7.57 18.85
CA SER A 171 -19.22 -9.00 18.65
C SER A 171 -19.94 -9.61 17.44
N LYS A 172 -20.88 -8.90 16.84
CA LYS A 172 -21.72 -9.38 15.73
C LYS A 172 -21.61 -8.48 14.49
N PRO A 173 -20.43 -8.45 13.83
CA PRO A 173 -20.23 -7.57 12.68
C PRO A 173 -20.88 -8.13 11.41
N ILE A 174 -21.44 -7.21 10.61
CA ILE A 174 -21.75 -7.43 9.19
C ILE A 174 -20.58 -6.90 8.38
N CYS A 175 -19.81 -7.78 7.73
CA CYS A 175 -18.72 -7.42 6.82
C CYS A 175 -19.26 -7.30 5.40
N VAL A 176 -19.18 -6.11 4.79
CA VAL A 176 -19.79 -5.82 3.49
C VAL A 176 -18.76 -5.91 2.37
N ILE A 177 -18.88 -6.92 1.51
CA ILE A 177 -18.03 -7.12 0.33
C ILE A 177 -18.69 -6.50 -0.90
N GLN A 178 -18.09 -5.45 -1.44
CA GLN A 178 -18.58 -4.74 -2.63
C GLN A 178 -18.07 -5.33 -3.96
N GLU A 179 -17.07 -6.21 -3.92
CA GLU A 179 -16.52 -6.88 -5.09
C GLU A 179 -16.36 -8.38 -4.81
N GLN A 180 -17.37 -9.16 -5.18
CA GLN A 180 -17.37 -10.61 -4.97
C GLN A 180 -16.20 -11.28 -5.70
N GLY A 181 -15.50 -12.18 -4.99
CA GLY A 181 -14.34 -12.90 -5.50
C GLY A 181 -13.04 -12.09 -5.52
N ASN A 182 -13.02 -10.89 -4.93
CA ASN A 182 -11.80 -10.16 -4.64
C ASN A 182 -11.12 -10.80 -3.42
N VAL A 183 -9.97 -11.43 -3.63
CA VAL A 183 -9.26 -12.20 -2.60
C VAL A 183 -8.86 -11.35 -1.39
N ALA A 184 -8.61 -10.06 -1.56
CA ALA A 184 -8.29 -9.15 -0.47
C ALA A 184 -9.50 -8.90 0.43
N LEU A 185 -10.67 -8.64 -0.15
CA LEU A 185 -11.89 -8.36 0.61
C LEU A 185 -12.39 -9.61 1.34
N GLU A 186 -12.28 -10.79 0.70
CA GLU A 186 -12.58 -12.07 1.34
C GLU A 186 -11.65 -12.32 2.54
N ALA A 187 -10.35 -12.03 2.39
CA ALA A 187 -9.38 -12.18 3.46
C ALA A 187 -9.64 -11.22 4.64
N ARG A 188 -10.06 -9.96 4.37
CA ARG A 188 -10.47 -9.00 5.42
C ARG A 188 -11.63 -9.55 6.25
N CYS A 189 -12.72 -9.97 5.60
CA CYS A 189 -13.87 -10.56 6.30
C CYS A 189 -13.49 -11.86 7.03
N GLY A 190 -12.66 -12.70 6.40
CA GLY A 190 -12.11 -13.90 7.03
C GLY A 190 -11.28 -13.61 8.28
N GLY A 191 -10.46 -12.56 8.25
CA GLY A 191 -9.68 -12.10 9.40
C GLY A 191 -10.57 -11.60 10.56
N ILE A 192 -11.59 -10.81 10.26
CA ILE A 192 -12.59 -10.38 11.27
C ILE A 192 -13.25 -11.60 11.89
N LYS A 193 -13.68 -12.56 11.08
CA LYS A 193 -14.37 -13.76 11.53
C LYS A 193 -13.50 -14.68 12.40
N LYS A 194 -12.18 -14.68 12.22
CA LYS A 194 -11.25 -15.43 13.09
C LYS A 194 -11.30 -14.94 14.54
N VAL A 195 -11.46 -13.63 14.74
CA VAL A 195 -11.55 -12.99 16.06
C VAL A 195 -12.99 -13.01 16.56
N LEU A 196 -13.95 -12.66 15.71
CA LEU A 196 -15.37 -12.56 16.00
C LEU A 196 -16.15 -13.60 15.16
N PRO A 197 -16.35 -14.83 15.65
CA PRO A 197 -16.93 -15.93 14.87
C PRO A 197 -18.34 -15.67 14.33
N ASP A 198 -19.10 -14.79 15.01
CA ASP A 198 -20.47 -14.41 14.63
C ASP A 198 -20.49 -13.36 13.49
N THR A 199 -19.33 -13.08 12.85
CA THR A 199 -19.25 -12.21 11.68
C THR A 199 -20.05 -12.78 10.52
N GLU A 200 -21.00 -12.00 10.01
CA GLU A 200 -21.73 -12.29 8.78
C GLU A 200 -21.11 -11.55 7.59
N THR A 201 -21.00 -12.22 6.45
CA THR A 201 -20.55 -11.59 5.20
C THR A 201 -21.76 -11.22 4.34
N LEU A 202 -21.86 -9.95 3.96
CA LEU A 202 -22.89 -9.43 3.06
C LEU A 202 -22.27 -9.02 1.73
N TYR A 203 -22.63 -9.70 0.65
CA TYR A 203 -22.20 -9.35 -0.71
C TYR A 203 -23.13 -8.32 -1.32
N VAL A 204 -22.56 -7.28 -1.91
CA VAL A 204 -23.28 -6.22 -2.61
C VAL A 204 -22.65 -5.94 -3.98
N ASN A 205 -23.39 -5.34 -4.90
CA ASN A 205 -22.85 -4.92 -6.18
C ASN A 205 -22.26 -3.51 -6.07
N GLY A 206 -20.96 -3.40 -5.87
CA GLY A 206 -20.24 -2.13 -5.70
C GLY A 206 -20.21 -1.22 -6.92
N THR A 207 -20.62 -1.70 -8.11
CA THR A 207 -20.76 -0.83 -9.30
C THR A 207 -22.06 -0.03 -9.29
N ASP A 208 -22.97 -0.30 -8.34
CA ASP A 208 -24.26 0.39 -8.19
C ASP A 208 -24.48 0.80 -6.72
N ASN A 209 -24.16 2.04 -6.41
CA ASN A 209 -24.31 2.61 -5.06
C ASN A 209 -25.76 2.56 -4.55
N SER A 210 -26.75 2.62 -5.43
CA SER A 210 -28.17 2.53 -5.03
C SER A 210 -28.51 1.10 -4.62
N ALA A 211 -28.00 0.11 -5.33
CA ALA A 211 -28.14 -1.29 -4.97
C ALA A 211 -27.39 -1.60 -3.65
N VAL A 212 -26.19 -1.07 -3.44
CA VAL A 212 -25.47 -1.17 -2.16
C VAL A 212 -26.31 -0.62 -1.03
N GLN A 213 -26.81 0.62 -1.16
CA GLN A 213 -27.62 1.26 -0.12
C GLN A 213 -28.88 0.45 0.19
N SER A 214 -29.64 0.02 -0.82
CA SER A 214 -30.89 -0.72 -0.59
C SER A 214 -30.64 -2.10 0.03
N THR A 215 -29.61 -2.82 -0.41
CA THR A 215 -29.27 -4.14 0.16
C THR A 215 -28.85 -4.03 1.62
N VAL A 216 -27.99 -3.07 1.96
CA VAL A 216 -27.58 -2.84 3.36
C VAL A 216 -28.77 -2.37 4.20
N THR A 217 -29.61 -1.46 3.69
CA THR A 217 -30.83 -1.02 4.42
C THR A 217 -31.74 -2.20 4.74
N ALA A 218 -32.04 -3.05 3.75
CA ALA A 218 -32.90 -4.22 3.93
C ALA A 218 -32.29 -5.21 4.94
N LYS A 219 -30.97 -5.43 4.89
CA LYS A 219 -30.28 -6.29 5.86
C LYS A 219 -30.40 -5.74 7.28
N LEU A 220 -30.18 -4.44 7.49
CA LEU A 220 -30.29 -3.81 8.80
C LEU A 220 -31.72 -3.81 9.37
N GLN A 221 -32.74 -3.74 8.50
CA GLN A 221 -34.13 -3.85 8.91
C GLN A 221 -34.56 -5.27 9.27
N ALA A 222 -33.90 -6.29 8.69
CA ALA A 222 -34.18 -7.69 8.93
C ALA A 222 -33.40 -8.28 10.09
N ASP A 223 -32.25 -7.71 10.43
CA ASP A 223 -31.32 -8.20 11.43
C ASP A 223 -31.16 -7.19 12.56
N SER A 224 -31.80 -7.46 13.69
CA SER A 224 -31.74 -6.64 14.91
C SER A 224 -30.56 -7.03 15.82
N ASP A 225 -29.87 -8.12 15.54
CA ASP A 225 -28.82 -8.69 16.41
C ASP A 225 -27.42 -8.18 16.07
N ALA A 226 -27.20 -7.71 14.85
CA ALA A 226 -25.93 -7.12 14.42
C ALA A 226 -25.65 -5.82 15.19
N ASP A 227 -24.41 -5.62 15.63
CA ASP A 227 -23.99 -4.48 16.44
C ASP A 227 -23.07 -3.51 15.70
N VAL A 228 -22.44 -3.96 14.61
CA VAL A 228 -21.57 -3.12 13.76
C VAL A 228 -21.60 -3.55 12.30
N VAL A 229 -21.51 -2.58 11.39
CA VAL A 229 -21.26 -2.81 9.95
C VAL A 229 -19.83 -2.38 9.62
N VAL A 230 -19.10 -3.26 8.95
CA VAL A 230 -17.75 -2.98 8.47
C VAL A 230 -17.75 -2.80 6.95
N GLY A 231 -17.50 -1.58 6.50
CA GLY A 231 -17.30 -1.25 5.08
C GLY A 231 -15.85 -1.51 4.66
N LEU A 232 -15.65 -2.18 3.53
CA LEU A 232 -14.31 -2.55 3.09
C LEU A 232 -13.64 -1.54 2.14
N GLY A 233 -14.12 -0.31 2.15
CA GLY A 233 -13.55 0.82 1.41
C GLY A 233 -14.26 2.12 1.76
N ALA A 234 -13.51 3.24 1.77
CA ALA A 234 -14.03 4.53 2.19
C ALA A 234 -15.25 5.04 1.38
N PRO A 235 -15.29 4.91 0.02
CA PRO A 235 -16.46 5.32 -0.74
C PRO A 235 -17.72 4.52 -0.39
N TYR A 236 -17.57 3.21 -0.17
CA TYR A 236 -18.67 2.31 0.18
C TYR A 236 -19.17 2.55 1.60
N THR A 237 -18.28 2.87 2.54
CA THR A 237 -18.66 3.25 3.91
C THR A 237 -19.55 4.50 3.91
N ALA A 238 -19.31 5.45 3.03
CA ALA A 238 -20.21 6.60 2.87
C ALA A 238 -21.61 6.20 2.40
N VAL A 239 -21.75 5.15 1.59
CA VAL A 239 -23.04 4.58 1.19
C VAL A 239 -23.68 3.80 2.34
N ILE A 240 -22.90 3.04 3.10
CA ILE A 240 -23.35 2.31 4.29
C ILE A 240 -23.92 3.27 5.34
N LEU A 241 -23.29 4.43 5.60
CA LEU A 241 -23.83 5.44 6.51
C LEU A 241 -25.20 5.95 6.07
N LYS A 242 -25.43 6.11 4.77
CA LYS A 242 -26.76 6.47 4.23
C LYS A 242 -27.76 5.33 4.45
N ALA A 243 -27.34 4.08 4.29
CA ALA A 243 -28.18 2.91 4.52
C ALA A 243 -28.57 2.76 6.01
N VAL A 244 -27.64 2.97 6.94
CA VAL A 244 -27.89 2.99 8.39
C VAL A 244 -28.94 4.04 8.73
N LYS A 245 -28.79 5.26 8.21
CA LYS A 245 -29.77 6.34 8.39
C LYS A 245 -31.14 5.98 7.81
N ALA A 246 -31.17 5.41 6.59
CA ALA A 246 -32.42 5.00 5.93
C ALA A 246 -33.13 3.85 6.66
N ALA A 247 -32.39 2.96 7.29
CA ALA A 247 -32.92 1.87 8.12
C ALA A 247 -33.46 2.38 9.48
N GLY A 248 -33.12 3.60 9.90
CA GLY A 248 -33.42 4.11 11.24
C GLY A 248 -32.67 3.34 12.33
N SER A 249 -31.48 2.83 12.01
CA SER A 249 -30.69 1.99 12.90
C SER A 249 -29.61 2.81 13.64
N ASP A 250 -29.32 2.43 14.87
CA ASP A 250 -28.23 3.00 15.68
C ASP A 250 -26.95 2.15 15.64
N ILE A 251 -26.89 1.19 14.69
CA ILE A 251 -25.74 0.28 14.51
C ILE A 251 -24.45 1.06 14.29
N LYS A 252 -23.36 0.58 14.86
CA LYS A 252 -22.04 1.19 14.68
C LYS A 252 -21.46 0.91 13.30
N VAL A 253 -20.56 1.78 12.85
CA VAL A 253 -19.89 1.64 11.55
C VAL A 253 -18.38 1.71 11.74
N ALA A 254 -17.66 0.75 11.17
CA ALA A 254 -16.21 0.75 11.02
C ALA A 254 -15.84 0.64 9.53
N SER A 255 -14.60 0.94 9.16
CA SER A 255 -14.20 1.03 7.76
C SER A 255 -12.84 0.45 7.49
N PHE A 256 -12.55 0.26 6.22
CA PHE A 256 -11.23 0.18 5.62
C PHE A 256 -11.02 1.40 4.73
N ASP A 257 -9.75 1.69 4.49
CA ASP A 257 -9.24 2.79 3.68
C ASP A 257 -9.59 4.17 4.27
N LEU A 258 -9.03 5.21 3.66
CA LEU A 258 -9.25 6.57 4.10
C LEU A 258 -9.47 7.48 2.87
N ASN A 259 -10.26 8.51 3.05
CA ASN A 259 -10.38 9.67 2.17
C ASN A 259 -10.88 10.86 2.98
N ALA A 260 -10.92 12.05 2.39
CA ALA A 260 -11.34 13.27 3.06
C ALA A 260 -12.73 13.18 3.70
N SER A 261 -13.68 12.49 3.07
CA SER A 261 -15.05 12.33 3.59
C SER A 261 -15.08 11.42 4.81
N LEU A 262 -14.43 10.25 4.71
CA LEU A 262 -14.39 9.30 5.81
C LEU A 262 -13.61 9.85 7.02
N ALA A 263 -12.52 10.60 6.78
CA ALA A 263 -11.78 11.27 7.84
C ALA A 263 -12.67 12.22 8.66
N LYS A 264 -13.57 12.96 8.00
CA LYS A 264 -14.57 13.80 8.68
C LYS A 264 -15.57 12.98 9.47
N SER A 265 -16.04 11.84 8.93
CA SER A 265 -16.97 10.94 9.63
C SER A 265 -16.34 10.26 10.86
N ILE A 266 -15.04 9.96 10.84
CA ILE A 266 -14.31 9.49 12.03
C ILE A 266 -14.20 10.62 13.06
N LYS A 267 -13.88 11.83 12.61
CA LYS A 267 -13.75 13.00 13.50
C LYS A 267 -15.08 13.38 14.16
N SER A 268 -16.21 13.22 13.46
CA SER A 268 -17.56 13.47 14.02
C SER A 268 -18.08 12.33 14.89
N GLY A 269 -17.47 11.14 14.85
CA GLY A 269 -17.91 9.94 15.57
C GLY A 269 -18.97 9.12 14.85
N ASP A 270 -19.28 9.42 13.58
CA ASP A 270 -20.21 8.64 12.76
C ASP A 270 -19.58 7.29 12.35
N VAL A 271 -18.25 7.21 12.30
CA VAL A 271 -17.45 6.02 12.06
C VAL A 271 -16.48 5.84 13.21
N LEU A 272 -16.42 4.63 13.78
CA LEU A 272 -15.58 4.31 14.93
C LEU A 272 -14.08 4.44 14.59
N PHE A 273 -13.68 3.79 13.53
CA PHE A 273 -12.28 3.77 13.03
C PHE A 273 -12.24 3.26 11.59
N THR A 274 -11.08 3.40 10.99
CA THR A 274 -10.73 2.77 9.71
C THR A 274 -9.36 2.11 9.76
N VAL A 275 -9.10 1.20 8.84
CA VAL A 275 -7.77 0.65 8.56
C VAL A 275 -7.16 1.39 7.38
N ASP A 276 -6.08 2.12 7.61
CA ASP A 276 -5.30 2.78 6.54
C ASP A 276 -4.20 1.83 6.06
N GLN A 277 -4.11 1.66 4.75
CA GLN A 277 -3.11 0.83 4.08
C GLN A 277 -2.12 1.64 3.21
N GLN A 278 -2.16 2.95 3.27
CA GLN A 278 -1.28 3.87 2.54
C GLN A 278 -1.28 3.65 1.02
N PRO A 279 -2.42 3.83 0.33
CA PRO A 279 -2.55 3.53 -1.11
C PRO A 279 -1.61 4.34 -2.00
N PHE A 280 -1.25 5.58 -1.61
CA PHE A 280 -0.23 6.37 -2.30
C PHE A 280 1.10 5.61 -2.40
N MET A 281 1.55 5.02 -1.28
CA MET A 281 2.82 4.27 -1.24
C MET A 281 2.76 3.02 -2.10
N GLN A 282 1.62 2.34 -2.18
CA GLN A 282 1.45 1.17 -3.05
C GLN A 282 1.67 1.53 -4.52
N GLY A 283 1.10 2.63 -4.98
CA GLY A 283 1.32 3.13 -6.34
C GLY A 283 2.76 3.61 -6.57
N TYR A 284 3.29 4.39 -5.64
CA TYR A 284 4.63 4.96 -5.72
C TYR A 284 5.71 3.87 -5.79
N GLU A 285 5.72 2.97 -4.81
CA GLU A 285 6.74 1.91 -4.72
C GLU A 285 6.64 0.90 -5.88
N SER A 286 5.46 0.69 -6.45
CA SER A 286 5.28 -0.20 -7.58
C SER A 286 6.01 0.31 -8.83
N ILE A 287 6.01 1.61 -9.07
CA ILE A 287 6.72 2.22 -10.21
C ILE A 287 8.21 2.35 -9.90
N ASP A 288 8.56 2.89 -8.73
CA ASP A 288 9.95 3.08 -8.30
C ASP A 288 10.74 1.74 -8.30
N SER A 289 10.14 0.66 -7.80
CA SER A 289 10.78 -0.66 -7.77
C SER A 289 11.06 -1.24 -9.17
N ILE A 290 10.18 -1.01 -10.17
CA ILE A 290 10.43 -1.42 -11.55
C ILE A 290 11.62 -0.64 -12.12
N VAL A 291 11.70 0.67 -11.84
CA VAL A 291 12.84 1.51 -12.25
C VAL A 291 14.14 1.01 -11.65
N LEU A 292 14.17 0.75 -10.35
CA LEU A 292 15.32 0.19 -9.64
C LEU A 292 15.74 -1.18 -10.19
N TYR A 293 14.76 -2.04 -10.50
CA TYR A 293 15.04 -3.32 -11.14
C TYR A 293 15.69 -3.17 -12.52
N LYS A 294 15.19 -2.27 -13.36
CA LYS A 294 15.75 -2.00 -14.70
C LYS A 294 17.14 -1.37 -14.62
N GLN A 295 17.45 -0.60 -13.59
CA GLN A 295 18.75 0.06 -13.41
C GLN A 295 19.83 -0.89 -12.87
N GLY A 296 19.49 -1.83 -11.99
CA GLY A 296 20.51 -2.62 -11.30
C GLY A 296 20.06 -3.99 -10.82
N GLY A 297 18.87 -4.47 -11.22
CA GLY A 297 18.34 -5.75 -10.79
C GLY A 297 17.92 -5.78 -9.31
N PHE A 298 17.68 -4.60 -8.70
CA PHE A 298 17.29 -4.51 -7.29
C PHE A 298 15.86 -4.98 -7.09
N VAL A 299 15.62 -5.82 -6.07
CA VAL A 299 14.31 -6.32 -5.70
C VAL A 299 14.05 -6.03 -4.22
N LEU A 300 12.94 -5.39 -3.92
CA LEU A 300 12.51 -5.10 -2.55
C LEU A 300 11.79 -6.29 -1.92
N GLY A 301 11.70 -6.29 -0.58
CA GLY A 301 10.94 -7.29 0.19
C GLY A 301 11.69 -8.59 0.49
N GLY A 302 12.83 -8.89 -0.17
CA GLY A 302 13.59 -10.12 0.08
C GLY A 302 12.78 -11.41 -0.10
N GLY A 303 11.89 -11.45 -1.09
CA GLY A 303 10.98 -12.57 -1.37
C GLY A 303 9.70 -12.57 -0.51
N LYS A 304 9.42 -11.49 0.22
CA LYS A 304 8.19 -11.28 1.00
C LYS A 304 7.51 -9.99 0.56
N PRO A 305 6.19 -9.83 0.78
CA PRO A 305 5.51 -8.56 0.55
C PRO A 305 6.15 -7.42 1.35
N THR A 306 6.24 -6.25 0.74
CA THR A 306 6.57 -5.00 1.43
C THR A 306 5.29 -4.39 1.96
N LEU A 307 5.15 -4.35 3.30
CA LEU A 307 3.90 -3.97 3.94
C LEU A 307 3.74 -2.45 4.01
N THR A 308 2.56 -1.96 3.60
CA THR A 308 2.14 -0.56 3.69
C THR A 308 1.06 -0.32 4.77
N GLY A 309 0.65 -1.36 5.47
CA GLY A 309 -0.36 -1.39 6.53
C GLY A 309 -0.41 -2.76 7.21
N PRO A 310 -1.38 -3.00 8.10
CA PRO A 310 -2.48 -2.11 8.50
C PRO A 310 -2.11 -1.06 9.55
N ALA A 311 -2.79 0.09 9.55
CA ALA A 311 -2.75 1.07 10.61
C ALA A 311 -4.17 1.51 11.01
N ILE A 312 -4.53 1.36 12.30
CA ILE A 312 -5.83 1.82 12.79
C ILE A 312 -5.83 3.35 12.93
N VAL A 313 -6.82 3.97 12.31
CA VAL A 313 -7.08 5.42 12.39
C VAL A 313 -8.46 5.64 13.00
N ASP A 314 -8.49 6.30 14.15
CA ASP A 314 -9.67 6.60 14.95
C ASP A 314 -9.74 8.08 15.36
N SER A 315 -10.70 8.45 16.21
CA SER A 315 -10.88 9.81 16.69
C SER A 315 -9.67 10.36 17.47
N SER A 316 -8.84 9.49 18.06
CA SER A 316 -7.66 9.89 18.87
C SER A 316 -6.47 10.30 17.99
N ASN A 317 -6.37 9.78 16.77
CA ASN A 317 -5.21 9.98 15.91
C ASN A 317 -5.55 10.57 14.52
N ILE A 318 -6.83 10.67 14.13
CA ILE A 318 -7.27 11.24 12.84
C ILE A 318 -6.70 12.62 12.56
N GLY A 319 -6.48 13.42 13.60
CA GLY A 319 -5.89 14.76 13.46
C GLY A 319 -4.51 14.78 12.80
N LYS A 320 -3.77 13.67 12.87
CA LYS A 320 -2.44 13.54 12.27
C LYS A 320 -2.48 13.29 10.76
N VAL A 321 -3.58 12.69 10.26
CA VAL A 321 -3.68 12.26 8.85
C VAL A 321 -4.77 13.01 8.08
N LEU A 322 -5.61 13.82 8.75
CA LEU A 322 -6.72 14.54 8.14
C LEU A 322 -6.29 15.39 6.95
N GLN A 323 -5.24 16.20 7.13
CA GLN A 323 -4.73 17.06 6.06
C GLN A 323 -4.24 16.23 4.87
N TYR A 324 -3.54 15.12 5.12
CA TYR A 324 -3.07 14.24 4.04
C TYR A 324 -4.22 13.57 3.29
N ALA A 325 -5.32 13.24 3.98
CA ALA A 325 -6.52 12.73 3.33
C ALA A 325 -7.21 13.83 2.48
N GLU A 326 -7.22 15.07 2.93
CA GLU A 326 -7.72 16.23 2.16
C GLU A 326 -6.85 16.54 0.94
N ASP A 327 -5.54 16.31 1.04
CA ASP A 327 -4.57 16.49 -0.06
C ASP A 327 -4.56 15.28 -1.04
N GLY A 328 -5.35 14.24 -0.79
CA GLY A 328 -5.42 13.03 -1.62
C GLY A 328 -4.13 12.19 -1.56
N LEU A 329 -3.52 12.11 -0.38
CA LEU A 329 -2.34 11.28 -0.10
C LEU A 329 -2.67 10.07 0.80
N ARG A 330 -3.90 10.04 1.30
CA ARG A 330 -4.43 8.98 2.17
C ARG A 330 -5.86 8.64 1.82
#